data_d164f63b22401be7ae7b33603c923ed5
#
_entry.id   d164f63b22401be7ae7b33603c923ed5
#
_cell.length_a   1.000
_cell.length_b   1.000
_cell.length_c   1.000
_cell.angle_alpha   90.00
_cell.angle_beta   90.00
_cell.angle_gamma   90.00
#
_symmetry.space_group_name_H-M   'P 1'
#
loop_
_entity.id
_entity.type
_entity.pdbx_description
1 polymer ?
#
loop_
_entity_poly.entity_id
_entity_poly.type
_entity_poly.pdbx_seq_one_letter_code
_entity_poly.pdbx_strand_id
1 'polypeptide(L)'
;ILALTEKYSAVVMNPPYMSDANMNNRLGQYVRDTYTIGKSDMYSTFMCVAMQHLLHKGKMGLVTMESWMFISSFESLRLEFIDKYTFESLSHFDWHIMHIAFGTVAFVVSNMKSNGHIGTYSYLFRDEMDWEKDVPKTFPSTSNGRFYMLSQNEFLRIPGAVFGYWIYKMFYIFDNKPLSD
;
A
#
# COMPACT_ATOMS: atom_id res chain seq x y z
N ILE A 1 -12.49 22.34 12.80
CA ILE A 1 -11.94 21.59 13.99
C ILE A 1 -12.68 20.25 14.14
N LEU A 2 -14.04 20.21 14.11
CA LEU A 2 -14.82 18.96 14.25
C LEU A 2 -14.39 17.86 13.26
N ALA A 3 -14.18 18.21 11.97
CA ALA A 3 -13.76 17.27 10.94
C ALA A 3 -12.41 16.55 11.24
N LEU A 4 -11.57 17.12 12.10
CA LEU A 4 -10.27 16.54 12.48
C LEU A 4 -10.34 15.67 13.75
N THR A 5 -11.49 15.58 14.40
CA THR A 5 -11.69 14.83 15.64
C THR A 5 -12.72 13.71 15.49
N GLU A 6 -13.49 13.71 14.43
CA GLU A 6 -14.49 12.69 14.13
C GLU A 6 -13.88 11.47 13.46
N LYS A 7 -14.63 10.37 13.50
CA LYS A 7 -14.31 9.13 12.78
C LYS A 7 -15.28 8.93 11.63
N TYR A 8 -14.77 8.36 10.55
CA TYR A 8 -15.47 8.24 9.28
C TYR A 8 -15.58 6.77 8.84
N SER A 9 -16.61 6.47 8.08
CA SER A 9 -16.73 5.16 7.41
C SER A 9 -15.75 5.00 6.24
N ALA A 10 -15.29 6.12 5.66
CA ALA A 10 -14.29 6.13 4.60
C ALA A 10 -13.39 7.37 4.72
N VAL A 11 -12.09 7.18 4.48
CA VAL A 11 -11.09 8.24 4.34
C VAL A 11 -10.37 8.01 3.01
N VAL A 12 -10.45 8.99 2.10
CA VAL A 12 -9.83 8.91 0.78
C VAL A 12 -8.92 10.13 0.60
N MET A 13 -7.66 9.89 0.18
CA MET A 13 -6.72 10.98 -0.02
C MET A 13 -5.58 10.62 -0.98
N ASN A 14 -4.98 11.66 -1.54
CA ASN A 14 -3.65 11.65 -2.14
C ASN A 14 -2.75 12.51 -1.24
N PRO A 15 -2.03 11.92 -0.27
CA PRO A 15 -1.25 12.67 0.70
C PRO A 15 0.00 13.30 0.07
N PRO A 16 0.59 14.34 0.69
CA PRO A 16 1.84 14.91 0.21
C PRO A 16 3.00 13.90 0.32
N TYR A 17 3.90 13.93 -0.66
CA TYR A 17 5.13 13.14 -0.69
C TYR A 17 6.31 14.00 -0.23
N MET A 18 6.80 13.73 0.97
CA MET A 18 7.90 14.47 1.58
C MET A 18 8.66 13.53 2.52
N SER A 19 9.87 13.17 2.15
CA SER A 19 10.73 12.36 3.02
C SER A 19 11.05 13.09 4.32
N ASP A 20 11.35 12.34 5.36
CA ASP A 20 11.75 12.85 6.68
C ASP A 20 12.91 13.84 6.62
N ALA A 21 13.85 13.64 5.69
CA ALA A 21 14.99 14.55 5.48
C ALA A 21 14.58 15.95 5.01
N ASN A 22 13.41 16.09 4.39
CA ASN A 22 12.87 17.36 3.90
C ASN A 22 11.90 18.04 4.88
N MET A 23 11.58 17.39 5.98
CA MET A 23 10.76 17.98 7.03
C MET A 23 11.58 19.01 7.84
N ASN A 24 10.97 20.15 8.18
CA ASN A 24 11.59 21.04 9.14
C ASN A 24 11.66 20.37 10.54
N ASN A 25 12.53 20.90 11.41
CA ASN A 25 12.80 20.30 12.72
C ASN A 25 11.55 20.07 13.56
N ARG A 26 10.59 21.00 13.54
CA ARG A 26 9.36 20.91 14.35
C ARG A 26 8.45 19.78 13.82
N LEU A 27 8.24 19.74 12.51
CA LEU A 27 7.41 18.70 11.88
C LEU A 27 8.07 17.33 12.03
N GLY A 28 9.35 17.21 11.70
CA GLY A 28 10.07 15.94 11.80
C GLY A 28 10.09 15.39 13.23
N GLN A 29 10.26 16.25 14.24
CA GLN A 29 10.18 15.83 15.64
C GLN A 29 8.78 15.32 16.00
N TYR A 30 7.73 16.08 15.66
CA TYR A 30 6.34 15.69 15.90
C TYR A 30 5.99 14.35 15.23
N VAL A 31 6.40 14.15 13.98
CA VAL A 31 6.14 12.91 13.24
C VAL A 31 6.86 11.73 13.88
N ARG A 32 8.12 11.89 14.25
CA ARG A 32 8.89 10.82 14.94
C ARG A 32 8.30 10.42 16.29
N ASP A 33 7.81 11.39 17.04
CA ASP A 33 7.25 11.13 18.38
C ASP A 33 5.84 10.54 18.33
N THR A 34 5.04 10.94 17.33
CA THR A 34 3.61 10.59 17.26
C THR A 34 3.33 9.42 16.32
N TYR A 35 4.06 9.30 15.20
CA TYR A 35 3.81 8.34 14.12
C TYR A 35 5.04 7.48 13.82
N THR A 36 5.57 6.81 14.82
CA THR A 36 6.85 6.09 14.78
C THR A 36 7.01 5.16 13.57
N ILE A 37 5.97 4.42 13.20
CA ILE A 37 6.01 3.50 12.05
C ILE A 37 5.84 4.21 10.70
N GLY A 38 5.21 5.38 10.68
CA GLY A 38 4.96 6.19 9.48
C GLY A 38 5.96 7.32 9.24
N LYS A 39 7.00 7.42 10.06
CA LYS A 39 7.89 8.60 10.13
C LYS A 39 8.78 8.85 8.92
N SER A 40 8.96 7.86 8.05
CA SER A 40 9.94 7.91 6.95
C SER A 40 9.51 8.83 5.81
N ASP A 41 8.20 9.06 5.64
CA ASP A 41 7.66 10.01 4.66
C ASP A 41 6.29 10.54 5.13
N MET A 42 5.90 11.70 4.62
CA MET A 42 4.58 12.28 4.94
C MET A 42 3.44 11.37 4.49
N TYR A 43 3.51 10.73 3.31
CA TYR A 43 2.44 9.83 2.89
C TYR A 43 2.26 8.67 3.86
N SER A 44 3.33 8.09 4.39
CA SER A 44 3.24 7.01 5.38
C SER A 44 2.75 7.50 6.75
N THR A 45 3.07 8.72 7.12
CA THR A 45 2.46 9.40 8.28
C THR A 45 0.95 9.51 8.08
N PHE A 46 0.51 9.95 6.89
CA PHE A 46 -0.92 10.08 6.57
C PHE A 46 -1.65 8.73 6.47
N MET A 47 -0.96 7.63 6.13
CA MET A 47 -1.53 6.28 6.27
C MET A 47 -1.93 6.02 7.72
N CYS A 48 -1.06 6.33 8.68
CA CYS A 48 -1.34 6.17 10.11
C CYS A 48 -2.47 7.11 10.57
N VAL A 49 -2.46 8.37 10.14
CA VAL A 49 -3.51 9.36 10.46
C VAL A 49 -4.87 8.87 9.94
N ALA A 50 -4.94 8.40 8.69
CA ALA A 50 -6.18 7.90 8.10
C ALA A 50 -6.78 6.75 8.94
N MET A 51 -5.95 5.80 9.39
CA MET A 51 -6.42 4.70 10.22
C MET A 51 -6.97 5.16 11.58
N GLN A 52 -6.39 6.24 12.16
CA GLN A 52 -6.89 6.82 13.40
C GLN A 52 -8.27 7.48 13.24
N HIS A 53 -8.58 7.99 12.03
CA HIS A 53 -9.86 8.63 11.71
C HIS A 53 -10.92 7.68 11.15
N LEU A 54 -10.66 6.39 11.07
CA LEU A 54 -11.65 5.41 10.61
C LEU A 54 -12.46 4.81 11.76
N LEU A 55 -13.74 4.64 11.51
CA LEU A 55 -14.58 3.74 12.28
C LEU A 55 -14.09 2.29 12.13
N HIS A 56 -14.45 1.42 13.07
CA HIS A 56 -14.24 -0.01 12.90
C HIS A 56 -14.97 -0.49 11.63
N LYS A 57 -14.28 -1.28 10.80
CA LYS A 57 -14.69 -1.68 9.43
C LYS A 57 -14.74 -0.53 8.41
N GLY A 58 -14.38 0.69 8.78
CA GLY A 58 -14.20 1.78 7.82
C GLY A 58 -13.06 1.49 6.85
N LYS A 59 -13.04 2.15 5.70
CA LYS A 59 -12.08 1.91 4.63
C LYS A 59 -11.21 3.14 4.35
N MET A 60 -9.92 2.91 4.24
CA MET A 60 -8.95 3.89 3.73
C MET A 60 -8.68 3.62 2.26
N GLY A 61 -8.79 4.64 1.41
CA GLY A 61 -8.35 4.61 0.03
C GLY A 61 -7.26 5.64 -0.20
N LEU A 62 -6.07 5.23 -0.60
CA LEU A 62 -4.94 6.12 -0.81
C LEU A 62 -4.28 5.90 -2.17
N VAL A 63 -3.69 6.98 -2.69
CA VAL A 63 -2.65 6.93 -3.72
C VAL A 63 -1.37 7.41 -3.09
N THR A 64 -0.29 6.62 -3.18
CA THR A 64 1.02 6.93 -2.60
C THR A 64 2.14 6.57 -3.56
N MET A 65 3.39 6.92 -3.20
CA MET A 65 4.58 6.29 -3.79
C MET A 65 4.60 4.80 -3.48
N GLU A 66 5.14 3.99 -4.39
CA GLU A 66 5.31 2.54 -4.22
C GLU A 66 6.38 2.16 -3.17
N SER A 67 7.25 3.08 -2.80
CA SER A 67 8.45 2.82 -1.99
C SER A 67 8.17 2.14 -0.65
N TRP A 68 7.01 2.40 -0.02
CA TRP A 68 6.64 1.71 1.22
C TRP A 68 6.47 0.19 1.05
N MET A 69 6.18 -0.27 -0.17
CA MET A 69 6.02 -1.70 -0.46
C MET A 69 7.35 -2.47 -0.34
N PHE A 70 8.48 -1.82 -0.55
CA PHE A 70 9.77 -2.49 -0.77
C PHE A 70 10.89 -2.05 0.18
N ILE A 71 10.99 -0.75 0.51
CA ILE A 71 12.14 -0.21 1.22
C ILE A 71 12.11 -0.61 2.70
N SER A 72 13.29 -0.92 3.25
CA SER A 72 13.43 -1.42 4.63
C SER A 72 12.96 -0.44 5.70
N SER A 73 13.08 0.89 5.47
CA SER A 73 12.60 1.90 6.41
C SER A 73 11.09 1.86 6.67
N PHE A 74 10.32 1.17 5.82
CA PHE A 74 8.88 0.97 5.98
C PHE A 74 8.50 -0.45 6.46
N GLU A 75 9.46 -1.29 6.85
CA GLU A 75 9.18 -2.65 7.30
C GLU A 75 8.20 -2.69 8.47
N SER A 76 8.42 -1.87 9.50
CA SER A 76 7.52 -1.79 10.66
C SER A 76 6.10 -1.36 10.26
N LEU A 77 5.96 -0.45 9.28
CA LEU A 77 4.66 -0.04 8.74
C LEU A 77 3.96 -1.23 8.07
N ARG A 78 4.66 -1.98 7.22
CA ARG A 78 4.11 -3.16 6.54
C ARG A 78 3.66 -4.22 7.51
N LEU A 79 4.51 -4.56 8.48
CA LEU A 79 4.20 -5.57 9.51
C LEU A 79 2.97 -5.18 10.32
N GLU A 80 2.87 -3.93 10.79
CA GLU A 80 1.72 -3.47 11.55
C GLU A 80 0.45 -3.46 10.71
N PHE A 81 0.52 -3.02 9.45
CA PHE A 81 -0.63 -3.00 8.57
C PHE A 81 -1.13 -4.40 8.22
N ILE A 82 -0.23 -5.35 7.97
CA ILE A 82 -0.58 -6.76 7.74
C ILE A 82 -1.19 -7.38 9.00
N ASP A 83 -0.70 -7.04 10.18
CA ASP A 83 -1.18 -7.61 11.45
C ASP A 83 -2.57 -7.09 11.85
N LYS A 84 -2.81 -5.78 11.74
CA LYS A 84 -3.99 -5.14 12.31
C LYS A 84 -5.12 -4.90 11.32
N TYR A 85 -4.84 -4.79 10.03
CA TYR A 85 -5.77 -4.33 9.01
C TYR A 85 -5.86 -5.32 7.85
N THR A 86 -6.78 -5.07 6.92
CA THR A 86 -7.00 -5.92 5.75
C THR A 86 -6.82 -5.12 4.47
N PHE A 87 -5.85 -5.52 3.63
CA PHE A 87 -5.72 -5.02 2.27
C PHE A 87 -6.78 -5.66 1.38
N GLU A 88 -7.73 -4.84 0.91
CA GLU A 88 -8.82 -5.26 0.02
C GLU A 88 -8.33 -5.34 -1.42
N SER A 89 -7.70 -4.25 -1.87
CA SER A 89 -7.18 -4.13 -3.22
C SER A 89 -5.95 -3.23 -3.29
N LEU A 90 -5.08 -3.50 -4.27
CA LEU A 90 -3.91 -2.70 -4.55
C LEU A 90 -3.66 -2.68 -6.07
N SER A 91 -3.60 -1.50 -6.65
CA SER A 91 -3.25 -1.27 -8.03
C SER A 91 -1.93 -0.52 -8.09
N HIS A 92 -0.93 -1.18 -8.62
CA HIS A 92 0.42 -0.67 -8.76
C HIS A 92 0.59 -0.13 -10.17
N PHE A 93 1.04 1.10 -10.27
CA PHE A 93 1.18 1.83 -11.52
C PHE A 93 2.65 2.02 -11.87
N ASP A 94 2.96 1.83 -13.15
CA ASP A 94 4.27 2.08 -13.71
C ASP A 94 4.67 3.57 -13.61
N TRP A 95 5.93 3.85 -13.88
CA TRP A 95 6.50 5.21 -13.84
C TRP A 95 5.80 6.13 -14.84
N HIS A 96 5.79 7.42 -14.52
CA HIS A 96 5.17 8.50 -15.30
C HIS A 96 3.65 8.43 -15.43
N ILE A 97 2.97 7.56 -14.70
CA ILE A 97 1.51 7.60 -14.54
C ILE A 97 1.17 8.73 -13.57
N MET A 98 0.06 9.42 -13.80
CA MET A 98 -0.34 10.65 -13.07
C MET A 98 0.72 11.77 -13.16
N HIS A 99 1.48 11.83 -14.27
CA HIS A 99 2.57 12.80 -14.47
C HIS A 99 3.64 12.82 -13.37
N ILE A 100 3.81 11.72 -12.65
CA ILE A 100 4.76 11.54 -11.56
C ILE A 100 5.95 10.69 -12.05
N ALA A 101 7.18 11.12 -11.76
CA ALA A 101 8.41 10.50 -12.26
C ALA A 101 8.84 9.22 -11.52
N PHE A 102 7.97 8.60 -10.73
CA PHE A 102 8.21 7.36 -10.00
C PHE A 102 6.95 6.51 -9.96
N GLY A 103 7.09 5.23 -9.61
CA GLY A 103 5.96 4.32 -9.45
C GLY A 103 5.04 4.72 -8.30
N THR A 104 3.76 4.59 -8.54
CA THR A 104 2.72 4.90 -7.57
C THR A 104 1.82 3.69 -7.33
N VAL A 105 1.09 3.72 -6.24
CA VAL A 105 0.17 2.65 -5.88
C VAL A 105 -1.13 3.24 -5.31
N ALA A 106 -2.25 2.79 -5.87
CA ALA A 106 -3.58 3.04 -5.30
C ALA A 106 -4.04 1.79 -4.54
N PHE A 107 -4.50 1.96 -3.30
CA PHE A 107 -4.90 0.80 -2.51
C PHE A 107 -6.04 1.11 -1.55
N VAL A 108 -6.76 0.07 -1.17
CA VAL A 108 -7.84 0.12 -0.20
C VAL A 108 -7.53 -0.81 0.97
N VAL A 109 -7.63 -0.28 2.19
CA VAL A 109 -7.42 -1.02 3.44
C VAL A 109 -8.62 -0.86 4.35
N SER A 110 -9.12 -1.94 4.90
CA SER A 110 -10.16 -1.95 5.93
C SER A 110 -9.58 -1.84 7.34
N ASN A 111 -10.19 -1.00 8.18
CA ASN A 111 -9.86 -0.85 9.60
C ASN A 111 -10.41 -2.04 10.41
N MET A 112 -10.05 -3.23 10.02
CA MET A 112 -10.23 -4.48 10.76
C MET A 112 -9.34 -5.56 10.16
N LYS A 113 -8.88 -6.49 10.99
CA LYS A 113 -8.22 -7.71 10.51
C LYS A 113 -9.29 -8.72 10.11
N SER A 114 -9.19 -9.25 8.89
CA SER A 114 -10.00 -10.36 8.40
C SER A 114 -9.10 -11.54 8.07
N ASN A 115 -9.13 -12.56 8.92
CA ASN A 115 -8.36 -13.78 8.69
C ASN A 115 -8.88 -14.53 7.46
N GLY A 116 -7.96 -14.94 6.59
CA GLY A 116 -8.30 -15.66 5.36
C GLY A 116 -8.84 -14.79 4.22
N HIS A 117 -8.88 -13.47 4.38
CA HIS A 117 -9.24 -12.56 3.28
C HIS A 117 -8.24 -12.69 2.12
N ILE A 118 -8.79 -12.75 0.91
CA ILE A 118 -8.03 -12.75 -0.34
C ILE A 118 -8.16 -11.37 -0.96
N GLY A 119 -7.09 -10.60 -0.88
CA GLY A 119 -6.99 -9.29 -1.52
C GLY A 119 -6.67 -9.41 -3.01
N THR A 120 -6.95 -8.35 -3.75
CA THR A 120 -6.64 -8.25 -5.19
C THR A 120 -5.47 -7.31 -5.41
N TYR A 121 -4.51 -7.73 -6.23
CA TYR A 121 -3.30 -6.98 -6.52
C TYR A 121 -3.08 -6.94 -8.03
N SER A 122 -2.84 -5.78 -8.59
CA SER A 122 -2.65 -5.62 -10.03
C SER A 122 -1.47 -4.70 -10.34
N TYR A 123 -0.86 -4.92 -11.51
CA TYR A 123 0.15 -4.02 -12.07
C TYR A 123 -0.32 -3.52 -13.42
N LEU A 124 -0.28 -2.21 -13.62
CA LEU A 124 -0.65 -1.55 -14.85
C LEU A 124 0.57 -0.86 -15.46
N PHE A 125 0.87 -1.21 -16.70
CA PHE A 125 1.89 -0.53 -17.47
C PHE A 125 1.37 0.75 -18.13
N ARG A 126 2.29 1.54 -18.60
CA ARG A 126 2.08 2.80 -19.30
C ARG A 126 1.12 2.70 -20.48
N ASP A 127 1.21 1.65 -21.29
CA ASP A 127 0.38 1.43 -22.48
C ASP A 127 -1.08 1.06 -22.16
N GLU A 128 -1.37 0.70 -20.91
CA GLU A 128 -2.72 0.42 -20.40
C GLU A 128 -3.45 1.69 -19.90
N MET A 129 -2.77 2.85 -19.92
CA MET A 129 -3.34 4.14 -19.49
C MET A 129 -3.92 4.93 -20.67
N ASP A 130 -5.05 5.58 -20.41
CA ASP A 130 -5.58 6.66 -21.25
C ASP A 130 -4.90 7.97 -20.82
N TRP A 131 -3.96 8.43 -21.65
CA TRP A 131 -3.11 9.57 -21.33
C TRP A 131 -3.83 10.93 -21.35
N GLU A 132 -4.96 11.01 -22.05
CA GLU A 132 -5.76 12.23 -22.08
C GLU A 132 -6.54 12.41 -20.79
N LYS A 133 -6.96 11.30 -20.19
CA LYS A 133 -7.78 11.29 -18.97
C LYS A 133 -6.98 10.94 -17.70
N ASP A 134 -5.73 10.50 -17.87
CA ASP A 134 -4.86 10.04 -16.79
C ASP A 134 -5.49 8.93 -15.93
N VAL A 135 -6.19 8.00 -16.58
CA VAL A 135 -6.87 6.86 -15.95
C VAL A 135 -6.57 5.55 -16.69
N PRO A 136 -6.68 4.39 -16.04
CA PRO A 136 -6.60 3.11 -16.74
C PRO A 136 -7.68 2.97 -17.82
N LYS A 137 -7.31 2.47 -19.01
CA LYS A 137 -8.26 2.15 -20.10
C LYS A 137 -9.30 1.11 -19.65
N THR A 138 -8.87 0.18 -18.81
CA THR A 138 -9.72 -0.86 -18.21
C THR A 138 -9.32 -1.03 -16.75
N PHE A 139 -10.31 -0.99 -15.84
CA PHE A 139 -10.06 -1.18 -14.42
C PHE A 139 -11.16 -2.02 -13.75
N PRO A 140 -10.82 -3.07 -12.98
CA PRO A 140 -9.48 -3.65 -12.87
C PRO A 140 -9.07 -4.35 -14.18
N SER A 141 -7.76 -4.30 -14.53
CA SER A 141 -7.24 -5.04 -15.68
C SER A 141 -6.96 -6.49 -15.28
N THR A 142 -7.92 -7.37 -15.52
CA THR A 142 -7.84 -8.80 -15.15
C THR A 142 -7.23 -9.68 -16.25
N SER A 143 -7.18 -9.18 -17.49
CA SER A 143 -6.74 -9.93 -18.67
C SER A 143 -5.28 -9.70 -19.06
N ASN A 144 -4.57 -8.77 -18.39
CA ASN A 144 -3.20 -8.41 -18.72
C ASN A 144 -2.13 -9.39 -18.19
N GLY A 145 -2.53 -10.46 -17.50
CA GLY A 145 -1.64 -11.46 -16.89
C GLY A 145 -0.96 -10.98 -15.60
N ARG A 146 -1.23 -9.76 -15.14
CA ARG A 146 -0.65 -9.11 -13.95
C ARG A 146 -1.69 -8.81 -12.87
N PHE A 147 -2.72 -9.62 -12.81
CA PHE A 147 -3.74 -9.59 -11.77
C PHE A 147 -3.58 -10.80 -10.86
N TYR A 148 -3.49 -10.56 -9.57
CA TYR A 148 -3.19 -11.57 -8.55
C TYR A 148 -4.22 -11.50 -7.44
N MET A 149 -4.58 -12.67 -6.91
CA MET A 149 -5.45 -12.83 -5.76
C MET A 149 -4.73 -13.67 -4.72
N LEU A 150 -4.41 -13.09 -3.57
CA LEU A 150 -3.68 -13.78 -2.50
C LEU A 150 -3.97 -13.19 -1.13
N SER A 151 -3.70 -13.97 -0.09
CA SER A 151 -3.73 -13.46 1.28
C SER A 151 -2.55 -12.53 1.52
N GLN A 152 -2.78 -11.41 2.20
CA GLN A 152 -1.70 -10.52 2.62
C GLN A 152 -0.66 -11.21 3.53
N ASN A 153 -1.03 -12.32 4.20
CA ASN A 153 -0.11 -13.09 5.02
C ASN A 153 1.03 -13.74 4.22
N GLU A 154 0.85 -13.92 2.90
CA GLU A 154 1.92 -14.43 2.03
C GLU A 154 3.12 -13.47 1.98
N PHE A 155 2.90 -12.17 2.19
CA PHE A 155 4.01 -11.21 2.26
C PHE A 155 4.92 -11.43 3.46
N LEU A 156 4.43 -12.03 4.55
CA LEU A 156 5.25 -12.37 5.72
C LEU A 156 6.30 -13.45 5.41
N ARG A 157 6.15 -14.19 4.32
CA ARG A 157 7.13 -15.18 3.83
C ARG A 157 8.32 -14.52 3.13
N ILE A 158 8.19 -13.24 2.78
CA ILE A 158 9.24 -12.46 2.11
C ILE A 158 9.99 -11.67 3.19
N PRO A 159 11.34 -11.70 3.24
CA PRO A 159 12.11 -10.89 4.17
C PRO A 159 11.69 -9.42 4.13
N GLY A 160 11.45 -8.82 5.30
CA GLY A 160 10.97 -7.44 5.42
C GLY A 160 9.49 -7.25 5.06
N ALA A 161 8.72 -8.34 4.92
CA ALA A 161 7.29 -8.33 4.54
C ALA A 161 7.02 -7.52 3.26
N VAL A 162 7.90 -7.62 2.28
CA VAL A 162 7.82 -6.90 1.00
C VAL A 162 6.56 -7.30 0.24
N PHE A 163 5.85 -6.31 -0.32
CA PHE A 163 4.62 -6.53 -1.08
C PHE A 163 4.89 -7.02 -2.51
N GLY A 164 5.64 -8.12 -2.62
CA GLY A 164 6.02 -8.75 -3.87
C GLY A 164 4.96 -9.72 -4.40
N TYR A 165 3.73 -9.26 -4.62
CA TYR A 165 2.59 -10.10 -5.00
C TYR A 165 2.79 -10.89 -6.30
N TRP A 166 3.68 -10.45 -7.21
CA TRP A 166 4.00 -11.15 -8.46
C TRP A 166 4.89 -12.38 -8.28
N ILE A 167 5.67 -12.45 -7.19
CA ILE A 167 6.53 -13.61 -6.91
C ILE A 167 5.81 -14.72 -6.16
N TYR A 168 4.57 -14.48 -5.73
CA TYR A 168 3.76 -15.44 -4.97
C TYR A 168 3.69 -16.83 -5.62
N LYS A 169 3.51 -16.89 -6.95
CA LYS A 169 3.47 -18.18 -7.67
C LYS A 169 4.79 -18.96 -7.58
N MET A 170 5.91 -18.30 -7.37
CA MET A 170 7.22 -18.96 -7.23
C MET A 170 7.29 -19.76 -5.92
N PHE A 171 6.69 -19.28 -4.83
CA PHE A 171 6.67 -20.01 -3.57
C PHE A 171 5.96 -21.37 -3.69
N TYR A 172 4.87 -21.44 -4.45
CA TYR A 172 4.16 -22.70 -4.72
C TYR A 172 5.02 -23.71 -5.49
N ILE A 173 5.89 -23.24 -6.38
CA ILE A 173 6.78 -24.10 -7.16
C ILE A 173 7.86 -24.69 -6.24
N PHE A 174 8.39 -23.90 -5.31
CA PHE A 174 9.43 -24.37 -4.39
C PHE A 174 8.88 -25.26 -3.26
N ASP A 175 7.69 -24.96 -2.72
CA ASP A 175 7.06 -25.76 -1.67
C ASP A 175 6.62 -27.15 -2.17
N ASN A 176 6.37 -27.32 -3.46
CA ASN A 176 5.89 -28.58 -4.06
C ASN A 176 6.98 -29.38 -4.79
N LYS A 177 8.21 -28.90 -4.85
CA LYS A 177 9.35 -29.69 -5.33
C LYS A 177 10.08 -30.29 -4.12
N PRO A 178 10.13 -31.64 -3.96
CA PRO A 178 11.11 -32.22 -3.07
C PRO A 178 12.49 -31.79 -3.56
N LEU A 179 13.31 -31.26 -2.65
CA LEU A 179 14.73 -31.07 -2.92
C LEU A 179 15.26 -32.47 -3.27
N SER A 180 15.52 -32.74 -4.53
CA SER A 180 16.29 -33.93 -4.94
C SER A 180 17.69 -33.69 -4.47
N ASP A 181 18.18 -34.59 -3.60
CA ASP A 181 19.58 -34.72 -3.22
C ASP A 181 20.50 -34.79 -4.43
#